data_57d258b932967d514037f2cf20e37a3b
#
_entry.id   57d258b932967d514037f2cf20e37a3b
#
_cell.length_a   1.000
_cell.length_b   1.000
_cell.length_c   1.000
_cell.angle_alpha   90.00
_cell.angle_beta   90.00
_cell.angle_gamma   90.00
#
_symmetry.space_group_name_H-M   'P 1'
#
loop_
_entity.id
_entity.type
_entity.pdbx_description
1 polymer ?
#
loop_
_entity_poly.entity_id
_entity_poly.type
_entity_poly.pdbx_seq_one_letter_code
_entity_poly.pdbx_strand_id
1 'polypeptide(L)'
;YRRQRQMCIRDRKRSLCSTMTFFSLTNSSSAVHFLIVIPLLPSMLPQQSNGSFPMFPYPNTYFDILFILSIGIYGNVWYSAAKNVILHLIKMSMELKEHFNSKIFALISETADELGLECYVVGGYVRDIFLNRPSKDIDVVVVGSGIEIAQAFGKKLGRGAHVSVFKNFGTAQVKFKDTEVEFVGARKESYSHDSRKPIVEDGTLEDDQNRRDFTINAMAVCLNKKRFGELVDPFGGMDDLKERTIRTPLDPDITFSDDPLRMMRCIRFATQLNFYIDDETFEALSRNKERIHIISKERIADELNKILLAPIPSKGFIELDRCGLLPLIFPEFSALQGVDVKNGRAHKDNFYHTLEVVDNISKHTDNLWLRWATLLHDIGKPKTKRWEPRIGWTFHNLSLIHI
;
A
#
# COMPACT_ATOMS: atom_id res chain seq x y z
N TYR A 1 -32.77 -9.79 13.93
CA TYR A 1 -31.60 -8.90 13.97
C TYR A 1 -30.91 -8.73 12.58
N ARG A 2 -30.91 -9.75 11.70
CA ARG A 2 -30.35 -9.65 10.34
C ARG A 2 -31.20 -8.86 9.33
N ARG A 3 -32.51 -8.73 9.53
CA ARG A 3 -33.40 -7.98 8.60
C ARG A 3 -33.35 -6.46 8.77
N GLN A 4 -32.95 -5.94 9.91
CA GLN A 4 -32.90 -4.49 10.16
C GLN A 4 -31.62 -3.84 9.58
N ARG A 5 -30.51 -4.57 9.39
CA ARG A 5 -29.29 -4.02 8.77
C ARG A 5 -29.39 -3.86 7.24
N GLN A 6 -30.22 -4.64 6.57
CA GLN A 6 -30.41 -4.50 5.12
C GLN A 6 -31.33 -3.34 4.71
N MET A 7 -32.16 -2.82 5.61
CA MET A 7 -33.01 -1.65 5.32
C MET A 7 -32.24 -0.32 5.40
N CYS A 8 -31.22 -0.21 6.23
CA CYS A 8 -30.43 1.02 6.36
C CYS A 8 -29.49 1.33 5.17
N ILE A 9 -29.14 0.33 4.37
CA ILE A 9 -28.25 0.52 3.22
C ILE A 9 -29.02 0.95 1.95
N ARG A 10 -30.32 0.66 1.88
CA ARG A 10 -31.14 0.96 0.70
C ARG A 10 -31.63 2.41 0.65
N ASP A 11 -31.75 3.07 1.80
CA ASP A 11 -32.27 4.45 1.88
C ASP A 11 -31.18 5.54 1.69
N ARG A 12 -29.90 5.18 1.74
CA ARG A 12 -28.80 6.15 1.51
C ARG A 12 -28.55 6.51 0.04
N LYS A 13 -29.15 5.78 -0.92
CA LYS A 13 -28.94 6.03 -2.36
C LYS A 13 -30.03 6.86 -3.04
N ARG A 14 -31.04 7.38 -2.33
CA ARG A 14 -32.16 8.14 -2.92
C ARG A 14 -32.35 9.57 -2.45
N SER A 15 -31.40 10.15 -1.71
CA SER A 15 -31.54 11.55 -1.25
C SER A 15 -30.31 12.39 -1.62
N LEU A 16 -30.00 12.46 -2.90
CA LEU A 16 -29.08 13.45 -3.48
C LEU A 16 -29.85 14.22 -4.54
N CYS A 17 -30.81 15.04 -4.11
CA CYS A 17 -31.33 16.12 -4.90
C CYS A 17 -30.91 17.41 -4.19
N SER A 18 -29.75 17.96 -4.60
CA SER A 18 -29.15 19.16 -4.03
C SER A 18 -29.84 20.40 -4.56
N THR A 19 -30.40 21.19 -3.66
CA THR A 19 -30.83 22.56 -3.95
C THR A 19 -29.58 23.44 -3.95
N MET A 20 -29.21 24.00 -5.10
CA MET A 20 -28.14 24.98 -5.21
C MET A 20 -28.64 26.37 -4.82
N THR A 21 -28.03 26.99 -3.83
CA THR A 21 -28.28 28.36 -3.45
C THR A 21 -27.08 29.23 -3.83
N PHE A 22 -27.31 30.27 -4.62
CA PHE A 22 -26.29 31.21 -5.05
C PHE A 22 -26.22 32.40 -4.10
N PHE A 23 -25.05 32.73 -3.60
CA PHE A 23 -24.80 33.99 -2.89
C PHE A 23 -23.82 34.85 -3.69
N SER A 24 -24.21 36.11 -3.90
CA SER A 24 -23.34 37.12 -4.50
C SER A 24 -22.93 38.12 -3.42
N LEU A 25 -21.63 38.25 -3.19
CA LEU A 25 -21.07 39.31 -2.33
C LEU A 25 -20.36 40.32 -3.21
N THR A 26 -20.90 41.54 -3.25
CA THR A 26 -20.25 42.69 -3.91
C THR A 26 -19.58 43.55 -2.87
N ASN A 27 -18.27 43.78 -2.99
CA ASN A 27 -17.55 44.79 -2.24
C ASN A 27 -17.03 45.87 -3.20
N SER A 28 -17.27 47.13 -2.84
CA SER A 28 -17.28 48.32 -3.74
C SER A 28 -15.91 48.92 -4.02
N SER A 29 -14.85 48.14 -4.23
CA SER A 29 -13.60 48.75 -4.76
C SER A 29 -12.60 47.80 -5.44
N SER A 30 -13.02 46.69 -5.98
CA SER A 30 -12.35 45.96 -7.07
C SER A 30 -13.16 44.69 -7.38
N ALA A 31 -13.69 44.63 -8.60
CA ALA A 31 -14.55 43.54 -9.03
C ALA A 31 -13.72 42.27 -9.25
N VAL A 32 -13.68 41.42 -8.25
CA VAL A 32 -13.29 40.00 -8.39
C VAL A 32 -14.54 39.19 -8.08
N HIS A 33 -15.16 38.64 -9.11
CA HIS A 33 -16.30 37.76 -8.98
C HIS A 33 -15.81 36.37 -8.60
N PHE A 34 -16.08 35.93 -7.36
CA PHE A 34 -15.91 34.54 -6.96
C PHE A 34 -17.28 33.86 -7.00
N LEU A 35 -17.43 32.86 -7.84
CA LEU A 35 -18.58 31.98 -7.83
C LEU A 35 -18.29 30.85 -6.84
N ILE A 36 -18.93 30.86 -5.66
CA ILE A 36 -18.79 29.79 -4.67
C ILE A 36 -20.04 28.90 -4.76
N VAL A 37 -19.88 27.67 -5.21
CA VAL A 37 -20.91 26.64 -5.19
C VAL A 37 -20.76 25.84 -3.91
N ILE A 38 -21.66 26.00 -2.96
CA ILE A 38 -21.65 25.25 -1.69
C ILE A 38 -22.70 24.14 -1.78
N PRO A 39 -22.34 22.86 -1.74
CA PRO A 39 -23.34 21.82 -1.48
C PRO A 39 -23.74 21.89 0.00
N LEU A 40 -24.97 22.30 0.29
CA LEU A 40 -25.52 22.27 1.65
C LEU A 40 -25.87 20.82 2.02
N LEU A 41 -25.09 20.25 2.93
CA LEU A 41 -25.50 19.03 3.65
C LEU A 41 -26.54 19.41 4.72
N PRO A 42 -27.72 18.79 4.75
CA PRO A 42 -28.82 19.15 5.68
C PRO A 42 -28.56 18.87 7.16
N SER A 43 -27.37 18.39 7.54
CA SER A 43 -27.04 17.94 8.90
C SER A 43 -26.09 18.85 9.68
N MET A 44 -25.84 20.10 9.20
CA MET A 44 -24.91 21.03 9.89
C MET A 44 -25.62 22.22 10.56
N LEU A 45 -26.73 21.98 11.26
CA LEU A 45 -27.22 22.92 12.28
C LEU A 45 -26.73 22.43 13.65
N PRO A 46 -26.16 23.29 14.51
CA PRO A 46 -25.62 22.86 15.79
C PRO A 46 -26.75 22.44 16.73
N GLN A 47 -26.90 21.16 16.99
CA GLN A 47 -27.55 20.70 18.20
C GLN A 47 -26.49 20.69 19.33
N GLN A 48 -26.73 21.53 20.32
CA GLN A 48 -25.98 21.49 21.58
C GLN A 48 -26.19 20.15 22.27
N SER A 49 -25.18 19.28 22.27
CA SER A 49 -24.89 18.34 23.36
C SER A 49 -23.66 17.49 23.05
N ASN A 50 -22.71 17.52 24.01
CA ASN A 50 -21.64 16.55 24.27
C ASN A 50 -20.57 16.29 23.17
N GLY A 51 -19.52 17.03 23.21
CA GLY A 51 -18.10 16.73 23.29
C GLY A 51 -17.42 15.70 22.38
N SER A 52 -17.93 15.39 21.18
CA SER A 52 -17.16 14.67 20.17
C SER A 52 -17.21 15.42 18.84
N PHE A 53 -16.08 16.00 18.43
CA PHE A 53 -15.95 16.67 17.15
C PHE A 53 -15.94 15.62 16.03
N PRO A 54 -16.66 15.80 14.90
CA PRO A 54 -16.49 14.97 13.72
C PRO A 54 -15.08 15.20 13.15
N MET A 55 -14.32 14.13 12.95
CA MET A 55 -13.09 14.17 12.18
C MET A 55 -13.45 14.47 10.73
N PHE A 56 -13.00 15.62 10.23
CA PHE A 56 -13.08 15.94 8.81
C PHE A 56 -11.92 15.23 8.09
N PRO A 57 -12.12 14.67 6.89
CA PRO A 57 -11.02 14.21 6.08
C PRO A 57 -10.10 15.40 5.78
N TYR A 58 -8.78 15.18 5.74
CA TYR A 58 -7.80 16.21 5.43
C TYR A 58 -8.08 16.80 4.05
N PRO A 59 -8.01 18.15 3.91
CA PRO A 59 -8.22 18.78 2.63
C PRO A 59 -7.10 18.40 1.66
N ASN A 60 -7.47 17.77 0.56
CA ASN A 60 -6.53 17.24 -0.44
C ASN A 60 -6.21 18.26 -1.57
N THR A 61 -6.88 19.41 -1.61
CA THR A 61 -6.70 20.41 -2.67
C THR A 61 -6.60 21.84 -2.14
N TYR A 62 -6.04 22.74 -2.95
CA TYR A 62 -5.99 24.18 -2.65
C TYR A 62 -7.39 24.79 -2.44
N PHE A 63 -8.41 24.23 -3.08
CA PHE A 63 -9.81 24.61 -2.92
C PHE A 63 -10.34 24.31 -1.52
N ASP A 64 -9.98 23.15 -0.94
CA ASP A 64 -10.41 22.76 0.41
C ASP A 64 -9.79 23.69 1.45
N ILE A 65 -8.54 24.12 1.25
CA ILE A 65 -7.85 25.09 2.12
C ILE A 65 -8.54 26.46 2.07
N LEU A 66 -8.92 26.94 0.89
CA LEU A 66 -9.66 28.21 0.73
C LEU A 66 -11.06 28.12 1.34
N PHE A 67 -11.72 26.98 1.27
CA PHE A 67 -13.02 26.74 1.88
C PHE A 67 -12.93 26.78 3.41
N ILE A 68 -11.93 26.14 4.02
CA ILE A 68 -11.68 26.18 5.47
C ILE A 68 -11.39 27.63 5.92
N LEU A 69 -10.60 28.39 5.15
CA LEU A 69 -10.33 29.81 5.43
C LEU A 69 -11.59 30.67 5.40
N SER A 70 -12.50 30.41 4.47
CA SER A 70 -13.76 31.17 4.35
C SER A 70 -14.74 30.89 5.50
N ILE A 71 -14.76 29.69 6.06
CA ILE A 71 -15.57 29.34 7.23
C ILE A 71 -14.95 29.92 8.53
N GLY A 72 -13.62 30.02 8.61
CA GLY A 72 -12.89 30.52 9.79
C GLY A 72 -13.15 31.99 10.12
N ILE A 73 -13.73 32.76 9.19
CA ILE A 73 -14.07 34.20 9.39
C ILE A 73 -15.25 34.39 10.36
N TYR A 74 -16.05 33.35 10.62
CA TYR A 74 -17.28 33.46 11.40
C TYR A 74 -17.26 32.92 12.84
N GLY A 75 -16.13 32.42 13.35
CA GLY A 75 -16.03 31.99 14.75
C GLY A 75 -14.61 31.72 15.26
N ASN A 76 -14.25 32.32 16.38
CA ASN A 76 -12.89 32.23 16.98
C ASN A 76 -12.40 30.81 17.25
N VAL A 77 -13.27 29.84 17.49
CA VAL A 77 -12.90 28.42 17.75
C VAL A 77 -12.52 27.71 16.45
N TRP A 78 -13.29 27.96 15.38
CA TRP A 78 -13.02 27.40 14.04
C TRP A 78 -11.75 27.97 13.43
N TYR A 79 -11.48 29.25 13.66
CA TYR A 79 -10.25 29.91 13.18
C TYR A 79 -8.98 29.25 13.74
N SER A 80 -8.97 28.93 15.04
CA SER A 80 -7.81 28.27 15.65
C SER A 80 -7.59 26.84 15.12
N ALA A 81 -8.66 26.07 14.95
CA ALA A 81 -8.57 24.72 14.39
C ALA A 81 -8.11 24.74 12.93
N ALA A 82 -8.73 25.58 12.09
CA ALA A 82 -8.37 25.75 10.68
C ALA A 82 -6.92 26.24 10.52
N LYS A 83 -6.48 27.18 11.34
CA LYS A 83 -5.09 27.67 11.34
C LYS A 83 -4.09 26.56 11.65
N ASN A 84 -4.38 25.71 12.65
CA ASN A 84 -3.51 24.61 13.00
C ASN A 84 -3.43 23.55 11.89
N VAL A 85 -4.55 23.23 11.25
CA VAL A 85 -4.58 22.31 10.09
C VAL A 85 -3.75 22.88 8.94
N ILE A 86 -3.96 24.15 8.60
CA ILE A 86 -3.22 24.81 7.51
C ILE A 86 -1.71 24.84 7.82
N LEU A 87 -1.33 25.21 9.03
CA LEU A 87 0.08 25.23 9.45
C LEU A 87 0.68 23.83 9.39
N HIS A 88 -0.06 22.80 9.77
CA HIS A 88 0.38 21.41 9.68
C HIS A 88 0.59 21.00 8.23
N LEU A 89 -0.35 21.32 7.33
CA LEU A 89 -0.23 21.03 5.89
C LEU A 89 0.93 21.77 5.24
N ILE A 90 1.13 23.05 5.60
CA ILE A 90 2.27 23.83 5.10
C ILE A 90 3.59 23.20 5.58
N LYS A 91 3.67 22.86 6.87
CA LYS A 91 4.87 22.23 7.45
C LYS A 91 5.15 20.88 6.76
N MET A 92 4.15 20.04 6.61
CA MET A 92 4.26 18.75 5.92
C MET A 92 4.72 18.94 4.45
N SER A 93 4.16 19.91 3.74
CA SER A 93 4.59 20.23 2.36
C SER A 93 6.03 20.75 2.29
N MET A 94 6.48 21.52 3.28
CA MET A 94 7.87 22.01 3.35
C MET A 94 8.84 20.86 3.65
N GLU A 95 8.54 20.04 4.65
CA GLU A 95 9.33 18.86 5.00
C GLU A 95 9.43 17.89 3.82
N LEU A 96 8.31 17.65 3.11
CA LEU A 96 8.30 16.80 1.93
C LEU A 96 9.19 17.33 0.81
N LYS A 97 9.17 18.66 0.56
CA LYS A 97 10.04 19.29 -0.45
C LYS A 97 11.53 19.12 -0.15
N GLU A 98 11.91 19.09 1.13
CA GLU A 98 13.32 18.88 1.53
C GLU A 98 13.84 17.50 1.09
N HIS A 99 13.00 16.45 1.16
CA HIS A 99 13.37 15.11 0.69
C HIS A 99 13.62 15.06 -0.84
N PHE A 100 13.00 15.95 -1.61
CA PHE A 100 13.15 16.04 -3.05
C PHE A 100 14.18 17.11 -3.48
N ASN A 101 14.88 17.76 -2.55
CA ASN A 101 15.85 18.82 -2.85
C ASN A 101 17.22 18.28 -3.31
N SER A 102 17.23 17.15 -4.03
CA SER A 102 18.45 16.62 -4.62
C SER A 102 18.60 17.05 -6.08
N LYS A 103 19.86 17.09 -6.54
CA LYS A 103 20.18 17.40 -7.94
C LYS A 103 19.46 16.48 -8.94
N ILE A 104 19.18 15.25 -8.55
CA ILE A 104 18.50 14.26 -9.39
C ILE A 104 17.05 14.69 -9.62
N PHE A 105 16.31 14.99 -8.56
CA PHE A 105 14.91 15.43 -8.68
C PHE A 105 14.78 16.78 -9.37
N ALA A 106 15.70 17.72 -9.12
CA ALA A 106 15.73 19.00 -9.83
C ALA A 106 15.91 18.80 -11.35
N LEU A 107 16.78 17.86 -11.74
CA LEU A 107 17.04 17.57 -13.15
C LEU A 107 15.89 16.80 -13.81
N ILE A 108 15.20 15.92 -13.07
CA ILE A 108 13.98 15.26 -13.55
C ILE A 108 12.88 16.31 -13.76
N SER A 109 12.69 17.19 -12.79
CA SER A 109 11.72 18.31 -12.87
C SER A 109 11.93 19.18 -14.10
N GLU A 110 13.16 19.64 -14.32
CA GLU A 110 13.55 20.43 -15.49
C GLU A 110 13.30 19.68 -16.79
N THR A 111 13.65 18.38 -16.84
CA THR A 111 13.45 17.56 -18.04
C THR A 111 11.97 17.36 -18.35
N ALA A 112 11.14 17.11 -17.33
CA ALA A 112 9.71 16.95 -17.48
C ALA A 112 9.04 18.24 -17.99
N ASP A 113 9.41 19.38 -17.40
CA ASP A 113 8.86 20.68 -17.81
C ASP A 113 9.27 21.07 -19.25
N GLU A 114 10.52 20.79 -19.68
CA GLU A 114 10.97 21.02 -21.06
C GLU A 114 10.22 20.16 -22.09
N LEU A 115 9.89 18.92 -21.72
CA LEU A 115 9.10 18.01 -22.56
C LEU A 115 7.59 18.26 -22.47
N GLY A 116 7.14 19.12 -21.54
CA GLY A 116 5.73 19.36 -21.29
C GLY A 116 4.97 18.15 -20.73
N LEU A 117 5.67 17.27 -20.01
CA LEU A 117 5.11 16.05 -19.44
C LEU A 117 4.83 16.21 -17.94
N GLU A 118 3.69 15.71 -17.48
CA GLU A 118 3.46 15.57 -16.04
C GLU A 118 4.26 14.42 -15.47
N CYS A 119 4.91 14.64 -14.31
CA CYS A 119 5.87 13.72 -13.75
C CYS A 119 5.72 13.61 -12.22
N TYR A 120 5.69 12.38 -11.70
CA TYR A 120 5.43 12.09 -10.30
C TYR A 120 6.36 10.99 -9.77
N VAL A 121 6.92 11.18 -8.57
CA VAL A 121 7.49 10.06 -7.81
C VAL A 121 6.33 9.33 -7.13
N VAL A 122 6.38 7.99 -7.12
CA VAL A 122 5.26 7.16 -6.69
C VAL A 122 5.71 5.95 -5.85
N GLY A 123 4.77 5.30 -5.23
CA GLY A 123 4.95 3.96 -4.68
C GLY A 123 5.78 3.90 -3.40
N GLY A 124 6.65 2.88 -3.35
CA GLY A 124 7.44 2.57 -2.16
C GLY A 124 8.33 3.70 -1.67
N TYR A 125 8.90 4.47 -2.61
CA TYR A 125 9.75 5.61 -2.27
C TYR A 125 8.99 6.68 -1.46
N VAL A 126 7.79 7.07 -1.92
CA VAL A 126 6.95 8.07 -1.23
C VAL A 126 6.54 7.55 0.16
N ARG A 127 6.06 6.31 0.24
CA ARG A 127 5.72 5.66 1.51
C ARG A 127 6.90 5.68 2.48
N ASP A 128 8.09 5.29 2.03
CA ASP A 128 9.25 5.11 2.88
C ASP A 128 9.81 6.45 3.41
N ILE A 129 9.62 7.58 2.68
CA ILE A 129 9.87 8.92 3.20
C ILE A 129 9.06 9.15 4.49
N PHE A 130 7.75 8.92 4.45
CA PHE A 130 6.88 9.15 5.60
C PHE A 130 7.14 8.17 6.76
N LEU A 131 7.67 6.98 6.45
CA LEU A 131 8.08 6.00 7.46
C LEU A 131 9.51 6.21 7.98
N ASN A 132 10.22 7.26 7.52
CA ASN A 132 11.64 7.50 7.82
C ASN A 132 12.52 6.27 7.53
N ARG A 133 12.24 5.56 6.44
CA ARG A 133 13.00 4.39 5.99
C ARG A 133 13.85 4.75 4.79
N PRO A 134 15.11 4.28 4.73
CA PRO A 134 15.94 4.51 3.56
C PRO A 134 15.34 3.76 2.35
N SER A 135 15.15 4.46 1.24
CA SER A 135 14.77 3.88 -0.05
C SER A 135 15.75 4.34 -1.12
N LYS A 136 16.17 3.42 -1.97
CA LYS A 136 17.08 3.71 -3.10
C LYS A 136 16.38 3.59 -4.45
N ASP A 137 15.27 2.88 -4.51
CA ASP A 137 14.54 2.62 -5.73
C ASP A 137 13.54 3.77 -5.95
N ILE A 138 13.83 4.60 -6.96
CA ILE A 138 13.00 5.76 -7.30
C ILE A 138 12.13 5.40 -8.50
N ASP A 139 10.84 5.22 -8.26
CA ASP A 139 9.83 4.99 -9.30
C ASP A 139 9.20 6.32 -9.71
N VAL A 140 9.28 6.63 -10.99
CA VAL A 140 8.74 7.86 -11.57
C VAL A 140 7.68 7.52 -12.60
N VAL A 141 6.45 7.98 -12.37
CA VAL A 141 5.35 7.88 -13.33
C VAL A 141 5.28 9.17 -14.13
N VAL A 142 5.11 9.02 -15.43
CA VAL A 142 5.03 10.12 -16.39
C VAL A 142 3.74 10.00 -17.18
N VAL A 143 2.93 11.06 -17.23
CA VAL A 143 1.77 11.09 -18.12
C VAL A 143 2.28 11.35 -19.55
N GLY A 144 2.53 10.24 -20.24
CA GLY A 144 3.20 10.19 -21.54
C GLY A 144 4.31 9.14 -21.60
N SER A 145 5.34 9.37 -22.40
CA SER A 145 6.40 8.39 -22.65
C SER A 145 7.47 8.38 -21.57
N GLY A 146 7.48 7.35 -20.69
CA GLY A 146 8.56 7.11 -19.74
C GLY A 146 9.92 6.90 -20.40
N ILE A 147 9.95 6.34 -21.62
CA ILE A 147 11.18 6.13 -22.38
C ILE A 147 11.79 7.46 -22.84
N GLU A 148 10.95 8.38 -23.32
CA GLU A 148 11.39 9.69 -23.82
C GLU A 148 12.04 10.53 -22.71
N ILE A 149 11.38 10.65 -21.57
CA ILE A 149 11.94 11.40 -20.43
C ILE A 149 13.21 10.75 -19.90
N ALA A 150 13.27 9.40 -19.82
CA ALA A 150 14.47 8.69 -19.37
C ALA A 150 15.68 8.96 -20.26
N GLN A 151 15.47 8.97 -21.58
CA GLN A 151 16.53 9.28 -22.56
C GLN A 151 16.99 10.74 -22.45
N ALA A 152 16.07 11.68 -22.32
CA ALA A 152 16.37 13.11 -22.15
C ALA A 152 17.13 13.36 -20.83
N PHE A 153 16.62 12.79 -19.73
CA PHE A 153 17.25 12.85 -18.42
C PHE A 153 18.67 12.25 -18.42
N GLY A 154 18.84 11.05 -19.04
CA GLY A 154 20.14 10.41 -19.17
C GLY A 154 21.15 11.25 -19.94
N LYS A 155 20.73 11.95 -21.01
CA LYS A 155 21.57 12.90 -21.76
C LYS A 155 22.02 14.07 -20.87
N LYS A 156 21.10 14.64 -20.05
CA LYS A 156 21.43 15.74 -19.12
C LYS A 156 22.38 15.32 -18.00
N LEU A 157 22.29 14.09 -17.52
CA LEU A 157 23.23 13.54 -16.54
C LEU A 157 24.65 13.41 -17.11
N GLY A 158 24.79 13.23 -18.43
CA GLY A 158 26.06 13.20 -19.14
C GLY A 158 26.81 11.89 -18.98
N ARG A 159 28.17 11.97 -19.05
CA ARG A 159 29.05 10.80 -19.00
C ARG A 159 28.89 10.03 -17.68
N GLY A 160 28.62 8.72 -17.78
CA GLY A 160 28.39 7.82 -16.63
C GLY A 160 26.93 7.47 -16.36
N ALA A 161 25.99 8.09 -17.05
CA ALA A 161 24.61 7.65 -17.04
C ALA A 161 24.39 6.47 -17.98
N HIS A 162 23.77 5.42 -17.50
CA HIS A 162 23.37 4.25 -18.29
C HIS A 162 21.86 4.20 -18.37
N VAL A 163 21.31 4.20 -19.60
CA VAL A 163 19.87 4.15 -19.86
C VAL A 163 19.52 2.79 -20.45
N SER A 164 18.75 2.00 -19.72
CA SER A 164 18.19 0.72 -20.16
C SER A 164 16.73 0.91 -20.56
N VAL A 165 16.37 0.52 -21.78
CA VAL A 165 15.00 0.70 -22.30
C VAL A 165 14.29 -0.66 -22.44
N PHE A 166 13.12 -0.78 -21.86
CA PHE A 166 12.25 -1.97 -21.89
C PHE A 166 11.00 -1.68 -22.72
N LYS A 167 11.15 -1.66 -24.05
CA LYS A 167 10.11 -1.24 -25.00
C LYS A 167 8.77 -1.96 -24.79
N ASN A 168 8.81 -3.28 -24.52
CA ASN A 168 7.61 -4.09 -24.35
C ASN A 168 6.77 -3.70 -23.12
N PHE A 169 7.38 -2.96 -22.18
CA PHE A 169 6.73 -2.52 -20.94
C PHE A 169 6.51 -1.01 -20.88
N GLY A 170 6.95 -0.27 -21.90
CA GLY A 170 6.89 1.19 -21.91
C GLY A 170 7.72 1.84 -20.80
N THR A 171 8.74 1.13 -20.27
CA THR A 171 9.56 1.58 -19.16
C THR A 171 11.02 1.79 -19.57
N ALA A 172 11.70 2.65 -18.82
CA ALA A 172 13.14 2.80 -18.95
C ALA A 172 13.78 3.09 -17.60
N GLN A 173 14.97 2.56 -17.38
CA GLN A 173 15.74 2.69 -16.16
C GLN A 173 16.99 3.52 -16.44
N VAL A 174 17.25 4.49 -15.59
CA VAL A 174 18.46 5.31 -15.65
C VAL A 174 19.29 5.06 -14.40
N LYS A 175 20.47 4.49 -14.59
CA LYS A 175 21.45 4.28 -13.53
C LYS A 175 22.55 5.31 -13.63
N PHE A 176 22.79 6.01 -12.53
CA PHE A 176 23.87 6.99 -12.41
C PHE A 176 24.48 6.94 -11.01
N LYS A 177 25.76 6.56 -10.94
CA LYS A 177 26.46 6.25 -9.67
C LYS A 177 25.68 5.20 -8.86
N ASP A 178 25.34 5.52 -7.61
CA ASP A 178 24.59 4.63 -6.69
C ASP A 178 23.07 4.84 -6.74
N THR A 179 22.59 5.66 -7.67
CA THR A 179 21.16 5.98 -7.81
C THR A 179 20.61 5.32 -9.06
N GLU A 180 19.42 4.75 -8.91
CA GLU A 180 18.66 4.11 -9.97
C GLU A 180 17.26 4.70 -9.99
N VAL A 181 16.83 5.16 -11.17
CA VAL A 181 15.52 5.77 -11.39
C VAL A 181 14.82 5.00 -12.48
N GLU A 182 13.64 4.46 -12.19
CA GLU A 182 12.78 3.84 -13.18
C GLU A 182 11.71 4.82 -13.62
N PHE A 183 11.58 5.00 -14.95
CA PHE A 183 10.55 5.82 -15.57
C PHE A 183 9.52 4.94 -16.24
N VAL A 184 8.25 5.12 -15.85
CA VAL A 184 7.12 4.34 -16.35
C VAL A 184 6.08 5.30 -16.90
N GLY A 185 5.56 5.05 -18.11
CA GLY A 185 4.38 5.77 -18.61
C GLY A 185 3.17 5.49 -17.72
N ALA A 186 2.39 6.51 -17.39
CA ALA A 186 1.11 6.33 -16.73
C ALA A 186 0.22 5.47 -17.61
N ARG A 187 -0.42 4.44 -17.03
CA ARG A 187 -1.13 3.44 -17.82
C ARG A 187 -2.42 2.98 -17.15
N LYS A 188 -3.38 2.69 -17.99
CA LYS A 188 -4.58 1.96 -17.65
C LYS A 188 -4.39 0.48 -17.93
N GLU A 189 -4.78 -0.37 -17.01
CA GLU A 189 -4.68 -1.82 -17.14
C GLU A 189 -6.07 -2.44 -17.13
N SER A 190 -6.31 -3.38 -18.04
CA SER A 190 -7.53 -4.18 -18.10
C SER A 190 -7.15 -5.65 -18.03
N TYR A 191 -7.80 -6.43 -17.17
CA TYR A 191 -7.48 -7.82 -16.91
C TYR A 191 -8.59 -8.74 -17.43
N SER A 192 -8.20 -9.92 -17.91
CA SER A 192 -9.13 -11.02 -18.18
C SER A 192 -9.09 -12.02 -17.03
N HIS A 193 -10.22 -12.65 -16.72
CA HIS A 193 -10.34 -13.58 -15.58
C HIS A 193 -9.28 -14.70 -15.58
N ASP A 194 -8.89 -15.20 -16.74
CA ASP A 194 -8.00 -16.37 -16.87
C ASP A 194 -6.52 -15.99 -17.05
N SER A 195 -6.20 -14.71 -17.02
CA SER A 195 -4.83 -14.23 -17.23
C SER A 195 -4.52 -13.04 -16.31
N ARG A 196 -3.35 -13.11 -15.68
CA ARG A 196 -2.78 -11.97 -14.95
C ARG A 196 -2.05 -10.96 -15.84
N LYS A 197 -1.95 -11.23 -17.16
CA LYS A 197 -1.32 -10.29 -18.10
C LYS A 197 -2.35 -9.24 -18.49
N PRO A 198 -2.18 -7.96 -18.10
CA PRO A 198 -3.10 -6.93 -18.49
C PRO A 198 -2.96 -6.55 -19.96
N ILE A 199 -4.05 -6.06 -20.52
CA ILE A 199 -4.00 -5.19 -21.69
C ILE A 199 -3.66 -3.81 -21.17
N VAL A 200 -2.62 -3.19 -21.72
CA VAL A 200 -2.07 -1.92 -21.24
C VAL A 200 -2.34 -0.84 -22.29
N GLU A 201 -2.91 0.27 -21.84
CA GLU A 201 -3.16 1.46 -22.64
C GLU A 201 -2.54 2.67 -21.93
N ASP A 202 -2.22 3.73 -22.67
CA ASP A 202 -1.78 4.99 -22.06
C ASP A 202 -2.90 5.54 -21.17
N GLY A 203 -2.54 6.02 -20.00
CA GLY A 203 -3.47 6.47 -18.98
C GLY A 203 -3.07 7.78 -18.32
N THR A 204 -3.91 8.20 -17.41
CA THR A 204 -3.68 9.34 -16.51
C THR A 204 -2.96 8.90 -15.22
N LEU A 205 -2.55 9.86 -14.38
CA LEU A 205 -2.06 9.56 -13.03
C LEU A 205 -3.11 8.79 -12.22
N GLU A 206 -4.39 9.17 -12.33
CA GLU A 206 -5.50 8.52 -11.65
C GLU A 206 -5.63 7.04 -12.06
N ASP A 207 -5.53 6.74 -13.36
CA ASP A 207 -5.53 5.36 -13.87
C ASP A 207 -4.36 4.56 -13.28
N ASP A 208 -3.16 5.15 -13.19
CA ASP A 208 -1.99 4.50 -12.59
C ASP A 208 -2.18 4.26 -11.09
N GLN A 209 -2.76 5.21 -10.36
CA GLN A 209 -3.04 5.07 -8.92
C GLN A 209 -4.12 4.02 -8.65
N ASN A 210 -5.19 3.99 -9.46
CA ASN A 210 -6.30 3.03 -9.36
C ASN A 210 -5.84 1.57 -9.49
N ARG A 211 -4.85 1.29 -10.35
CA ARG A 211 -4.34 -0.08 -10.58
C ARG A 211 -3.35 -0.56 -9.52
N ARG A 212 -2.94 0.27 -8.56
CA ARG A 212 -1.95 -0.11 -7.54
C ARG A 212 -2.53 -1.07 -6.52
N ASP A 213 -1.62 -1.77 -5.83
CA ASP A 213 -2.00 -2.82 -4.88
C ASP A 213 -2.61 -2.26 -3.58
N PHE A 214 -1.98 -1.23 -2.97
CA PHE A 214 -2.40 -0.69 -1.68
C PHE A 214 -2.36 0.83 -1.67
N THR A 215 -3.22 1.45 -0.85
CA THR A 215 -3.32 2.90 -0.66
C THR A 215 -1.99 3.55 -0.34
N ILE A 216 -1.22 2.92 0.57
CA ILE A 216 0.11 3.39 0.99
C ILE A 216 1.16 3.38 -0.13
N ASN A 217 0.92 2.64 -1.20
CA ASN A 217 1.77 2.56 -2.40
C ASN A 217 1.17 3.35 -3.58
N ALA A 218 -0.04 3.91 -3.41
CA ALA A 218 -0.72 4.68 -4.44
C ALA A 218 -0.48 6.18 -4.33
N MET A 219 0.19 6.64 -3.28
CA MET A 219 0.58 8.03 -3.12
C MET A 219 1.59 8.46 -4.19
N ALA A 220 1.45 9.68 -4.65
CA ALA A 220 2.33 10.30 -5.65
C ALA A 220 2.78 11.70 -5.20
N VAL A 221 3.99 12.11 -5.57
CA VAL A 221 4.52 13.46 -5.34
C VAL A 221 4.88 14.10 -6.67
N CYS A 222 4.29 15.25 -6.97
CA CYS A 222 4.52 15.96 -8.21
C CYS A 222 5.95 16.51 -8.29
N LEU A 223 6.61 16.29 -9.42
CA LEU A 223 7.95 16.81 -9.70
C LEU A 223 7.96 18.03 -10.62
N ASN A 224 6.87 18.37 -11.31
CA ASN A 224 6.81 19.56 -12.15
C ASN A 224 6.95 20.84 -11.32
N LYS A 225 7.72 21.80 -11.81
CA LYS A 225 8.10 23.05 -11.09
C LYS A 225 6.91 23.78 -10.46
N LYS A 226 5.77 23.87 -11.15
CA LYS A 226 4.58 24.58 -10.65
C LYS A 226 3.97 23.95 -9.41
N ARG A 227 4.05 22.62 -9.28
CA ARG A 227 3.44 21.81 -8.21
C ARG A 227 4.48 20.97 -7.48
N PHE A 228 5.75 21.35 -7.53
CA PHE A 228 6.86 20.58 -6.99
C PHE A 228 6.68 20.27 -5.49
N GLY A 229 6.75 18.98 -5.15
CA GLY A 229 6.57 18.51 -3.80
C GLY A 229 5.12 18.43 -3.32
N GLU A 230 4.13 18.63 -4.21
CA GLU A 230 2.71 18.45 -3.90
C GLU A 230 2.38 16.95 -3.83
N LEU A 231 1.82 16.53 -2.70
CA LEU A 231 1.33 15.16 -2.50
C LEU A 231 -0.03 14.99 -3.18
N VAL A 232 -0.18 13.91 -3.94
CA VAL A 232 -1.44 13.46 -4.54
C VAL A 232 -1.80 12.13 -3.92
N ASP A 233 -2.81 12.12 -3.05
CA ASP A 233 -3.25 10.97 -2.27
C ASP A 233 -4.78 10.84 -2.30
N PRO A 234 -5.36 10.32 -3.41
CA PRO A 234 -6.81 10.24 -3.58
C PRO A 234 -7.45 9.16 -2.71
N PHE A 235 -6.68 8.24 -2.16
CA PHE A 235 -7.19 7.07 -1.42
C PHE A 235 -6.95 7.12 0.09
N GLY A 236 -6.37 8.21 0.61
CA GLY A 236 -6.07 8.35 2.03
C GLY A 236 -4.91 7.46 2.51
N GLY A 237 -3.93 7.19 1.65
CA GLY A 237 -2.75 6.40 2.00
C GLY A 237 -1.95 6.97 3.17
N MET A 238 -1.96 8.30 3.35
CA MET A 238 -1.37 8.97 4.52
C MET A 238 -2.06 8.61 5.82
N ASP A 239 -3.38 8.46 5.81
CA ASP A 239 -4.13 8.09 7.01
C ASP A 239 -3.92 6.60 7.31
N ASP A 240 -3.94 5.74 6.28
CA ASP A 240 -3.60 4.33 6.43
C ASP A 240 -2.16 4.12 6.95
N LEU A 241 -1.19 4.98 6.58
CA LEU A 241 0.17 4.96 7.15
C LEU A 241 0.16 5.29 8.64
N LYS A 242 -0.60 6.31 9.07
CA LYS A 242 -0.72 6.71 10.50
C LYS A 242 -1.40 5.61 11.32
N GLU A 243 -2.46 5.01 10.76
CA GLU A 243 -3.22 3.92 11.37
C GLU A 243 -2.50 2.57 11.27
N ARG A 244 -1.38 2.51 10.53
CA ARG A 244 -0.62 1.29 10.26
C ARG A 244 -1.48 0.21 9.63
N THR A 245 -2.22 0.56 8.60
CA THR A 245 -3.19 -0.31 7.93
C THR A 245 -2.78 -0.58 6.48
N ILE A 246 -2.97 -1.81 6.02
CA ILE A 246 -2.85 -2.21 4.61
C ILE A 246 -4.25 -2.34 4.05
N ARG A 247 -4.57 -1.48 3.08
CA ARG A 247 -5.87 -1.41 2.42
C ARG A 247 -5.68 -1.28 0.91
N THR A 248 -6.58 -1.86 0.12
CA THR A 248 -6.58 -1.67 -1.34
C THR A 248 -7.19 -0.33 -1.73
N PRO A 249 -6.71 0.34 -2.81
CA PRO A 249 -7.29 1.61 -3.29
C PRO A 249 -8.76 1.47 -3.71
N LEU A 250 -9.07 0.37 -4.38
CA LEU A 250 -10.41 0.03 -4.87
C LEU A 250 -10.90 -1.24 -4.19
N ASP A 251 -12.01 -1.79 -4.71
CA ASP A 251 -12.58 -3.05 -4.27
C ASP A 251 -11.49 -4.15 -4.18
N PRO A 252 -11.29 -4.76 -3.00
CA PRO A 252 -10.24 -5.75 -2.81
C PRO A 252 -10.48 -7.04 -3.60
N ASP A 253 -11.74 -7.43 -3.85
CA ASP A 253 -12.03 -8.62 -4.67
C ASP A 253 -11.59 -8.41 -6.12
N ILE A 254 -11.80 -7.23 -6.69
CA ILE A 254 -11.30 -6.86 -8.02
C ILE A 254 -9.78 -6.83 -8.00
N THR A 255 -9.18 -6.16 -7.02
CA THR A 255 -7.73 -5.99 -6.89
C THR A 255 -7.00 -7.34 -6.83
N PHE A 256 -7.51 -8.31 -6.09
CA PHE A 256 -6.90 -9.65 -5.96
C PHE A 256 -7.28 -10.58 -7.12
N SER A 257 -8.44 -10.35 -7.75
CA SER A 257 -8.80 -11.06 -8.96
C SER A 257 -7.92 -10.66 -10.14
N ASP A 258 -7.58 -9.40 -10.28
CA ASP A 258 -6.74 -8.86 -11.37
C ASP A 258 -5.31 -9.43 -11.31
N ASP A 259 -4.65 -9.32 -10.17
CA ASP A 259 -3.34 -9.96 -9.94
C ASP A 259 -3.31 -10.66 -8.57
N PRO A 260 -3.53 -11.99 -8.54
CA PRO A 260 -3.55 -12.75 -7.30
C PRO A 260 -2.23 -12.73 -6.51
N LEU A 261 -1.10 -12.35 -7.13
CA LEU A 261 0.14 -12.12 -6.38
C LEU A 261 0.00 -11.00 -5.34
N ARG A 262 -0.92 -10.07 -5.56
CA ARG A 262 -1.21 -8.99 -4.59
C ARG A 262 -1.68 -9.54 -3.24
N MET A 263 -2.28 -10.74 -3.20
CA MET A 263 -2.59 -11.41 -1.92
C MET A 263 -1.33 -11.71 -1.11
N MET A 264 -0.31 -12.28 -1.74
CA MET A 264 0.99 -12.51 -1.09
C MET A 264 1.69 -11.20 -0.71
N ARG A 265 1.60 -10.18 -1.57
CA ARG A 265 2.13 -8.84 -1.31
C ARG A 265 1.44 -8.16 -0.13
N CYS A 266 0.12 -8.34 0.03
CA CYS A 266 -0.66 -7.84 1.18
C CYS A 266 -0.04 -8.34 2.49
N ILE A 267 0.09 -9.65 2.63
CA ILE A 267 0.64 -10.28 3.82
C ILE A 267 2.11 -9.89 4.01
N ARG A 268 2.89 -9.82 2.94
CA ARG A 268 4.29 -9.37 3.00
C ARG A 268 4.40 -7.94 3.53
N PHE A 269 3.64 -6.99 3.00
CA PHE A 269 3.70 -5.61 3.48
C PHE A 269 3.22 -5.49 4.92
N ALA A 270 2.13 -6.17 5.30
CA ALA A 270 1.67 -6.22 6.67
C ALA A 270 2.78 -6.73 7.62
N THR A 271 3.52 -7.77 7.20
CA THR A 271 4.61 -8.35 7.99
C THR A 271 5.84 -7.43 8.05
N GLN A 272 6.30 -6.91 6.91
CA GLN A 272 7.51 -6.09 6.82
C GLN A 272 7.37 -4.72 7.50
N LEU A 273 6.18 -4.12 7.40
CA LEU A 273 5.88 -2.81 7.99
C LEU A 273 5.34 -2.93 9.42
N ASN A 274 5.00 -4.15 9.85
CA ASN A 274 4.30 -4.40 11.11
C ASN A 274 2.95 -3.66 11.16
N PHE A 275 2.17 -3.75 10.08
CA PHE A 275 0.87 -3.15 9.89
C PHE A 275 -0.24 -4.20 10.04
N TYR A 276 -1.44 -3.73 10.32
CA TYR A 276 -2.66 -4.55 10.25
C TYR A 276 -3.19 -4.59 8.82
N ILE A 277 -3.93 -5.64 8.49
CA ILE A 277 -4.68 -5.70 7.24
C ILE A 277 -6.11 -5.28 7.55
N ASP A 278 -6.65 -4.35 6.77
CA ASP A 278 -8.06 -3.92 6.85
C ASP A 278 -9.00 -5.13 6.75
N ASP A 279 -10.08 -5.13 7.51
CA ASP A 279 -10.96 -6.30 7.64
C ASP A 279 -11.57 -6.74 6.29
N GLU A 280 -12.05 -5.79 5.47
CA GLU A 280 -12.60 -6.11 4.15
C GLU A 280 -11.53 -6.63 3.19
N THR A 281 -10.34 -6.03 3.23
CA THR A 281 -9.16 -6.49 2.49
C THR A 281 -8.76 -7.90 2.93
N PHE A 282 -8.78 -8.20 4.22
CA PHE A 282 -8.45 -9.53 4.75
C PHE A 282 -9.50 -10.59 4.35
N GLU A 283 -10.78 -10.27 4.43
CA GLU A 283 -11.85 -11.17 4.00
C GLU A 283 -11.74 -11.50 2.50
N ALA A 284 -11.36 -10.52 1.67
CA ALA A 284 -11.15 -10.72 0.24
C ALA A 284 -9.97 -11.65 -0.05
N LEU A 285 -8.91 -11.68 0.78
CA LEU A 285 -7.85 -12.70 0.66
C LEU A 285 -8.43 -14.10 0.71
N SER A 286 -9.29 -14.36 1.69
CA SER A 286 -9.92 -15.67 1.89
C SER A 286 -10.86 -16.05 0.75
N ARG A 287 -11.61 -15.07 0.21
CA ARG A 287 -12.53 -15.30 -0.92
C ARG A 287 -11.80 -15.62 -2.23
N ASN A 288 -10.65 -14.97 -2.46
CA ASN A 288 -9.89 -15.08 -3.71
C ASN A 288 -8.72 -16.07 -3.66
N LYS A 289 -8.47 -16.75 -2.54
CA LYS A 289 -7.26 -17.58 -2.32
C LYS A 289 -6.99 -18.62 -3.39
N GLU A 290 -8.04 -19.24 -3.96
CA GLU A 290 -7.90 -20.28 -4.99
C GLU A 290 -7.25 -19.74 -6.28
N ARG A 291 -7.34 -18.42 -6.53
CA ARG A 291 -6.70 -17.81 -7.69
C ARG A 291 -5.16 -17.81 -7.60
N ILE A 292 -4.59 -18.12 -6.44
CA ILE A 292 -3.12 -18.21 -6.28
C ILE A 292 -2.51 -19.26 -7.21
N HIS A 293 -3.29 -20.24 -7.66
CA HIS A 293 -2.81 -21.30 -8.55
C HIS A 293 -2.39 -20.82 -9.94
N ILE A 294 -2.82 -19.62 -10.38
CA ILE A 294 -2.36 -19.04 -11.65
C ILE A 294 -0.98 -18.37 -11.54
N ILE A 295 -0.46 -18.21 -10.33
CA ILE A 295 0.84 -17.60 -10.07
C ILE A 295 1.94 -18.67 -10.12
N SER A 296 3.07 -18.36 -10.76
CA SER A 296 4.20 -19.26 -10.79
C SER A 296 4.81 -19.44 -9.39
N LYS A 297 5.31 -20.64 -9.11
CA LYS A 297 5.91 -21.00 -7.82
C LYS A 297 7.11 -20.12 -7.46
N GLU A 298 7.88 -19.70 -8.44
CA GLU A 298 9.03 -18.81 -8.26
C GLU A 298 8.60 -17.46 -7.66
N ARG A 299 7.50 -16.88 -8.17
CA ARG A 299 6.99 -15.61 -7.66
C ARG A 299 6.41 -15.73 -6.25
N ILE A 300 5.74 -16.85 -5.96
CA ILE A 300 5.26 -17.15 -4.62
C ILE A 300 6.47 -17.29 -3.67
N ALA A 301 7.51 -18.03 -4.09
CA ALA A 301 8.73 -18.21 -3.31
C ALA A 301 9.45 -16.88 -3.04
N ASP A 302 9.49 -15.97 -4.03
CA ASP A 302 10.07 -14.63 -3.84
C ASP A 302 9.33 -13.82 -2.77
N GLU A 303 8.00 -13.87 -2.75
CA GLU A 303 7.23 -13.19 -1.70
C GLU A 303 7.40 -13.89 -0.32
N LEU A 304 7.45 -15.23 -0.27
CA LEU A 304 7.77 -15.98 0.95
C LEU A 304 9.17 -15.64 1.49
N ASN A 305 10.17 -15.52 0.61
CA ASN A 305 11.52 -15.09 0.99
C ASN A 305 11.50 -13.72 1.68
N LYS A 306 10.72 -12.78 1.14
CA LYS A 306 10.59 -11.44 1.71
C LYS A 306 9.83 -11.45 3.03
N ILE A 307 8.83 -12.32 3.19
CA ILE A 307 8.13 -12.54 4.47
C ILE A 307 9.11 -13.11 5.50
N LEU A 308 9.87 -14.13 5.11
CA LEU A 308 10.83 -14.80 6.00
C LEU A 308 11.98 -13.87 6.44
N LEU A 309 12.34 -12.87 5.61
CA LEU A 309 13.33 -11.84 5.92
C LEU A 309 12.76 -10.68 6.76
N ALA A 310 11.47 -10.65 7.03
CA ALA A 310 10.89 -9.62 7.90
C ALA A 310 11.41 -9.73 9.34
N PRO A 311 11.28 -8.66 10.16
CA PRO A 311 11.70 -8.67 11.56
C PRO A 311 10.98 -9.70 12.43
N ILE A 312 9.69 -9.96 12.14
CA ILE A 312 8.83 -10.93 12.84
C ILE A 312 8.12 -11.80 11.80
N PRO A 313 8.79 -12.80 11.21
CA PRO A 313 8.22 -13.62 10.14
C PRO A 313 6.97 -14.40 10.54
N SER A 314 6.85 -14.79 11.81
CA SER A 314 5.70 -15.53 12.32
C SER A 314 4.38 -14.87 12.00
N LYS A 315 4.30 -13.52 12.05
CA LYS A 315 3.10 -12.76 11.71
C LYS A 315 2.62 -13.08 10.29
N GLY A 316 3.53 -13.09 9.32
CA GLY A 316 3.19 -13.38 7.95
C GLY A 316 2.68 -14.82 7.75
N PHE A 317 3.33 -15.80 8.37
CA PHE A 317 2.90 -17.19 8.27
C PHE A 317 1.55 -17.43 8.96
N ILE A 318 1.28 -16.75 10.08
CA ILE A 318 -0.02 -16.80 10.75
C ILE A 318 -1.11 -16.18 9.86
N GLU A 319 -0.87 -15.05 9.23
CA GLU A 319 -1.86 -14.43 8.33
C GLU A 319 -2.08 -15.27 7.06
N LEU A 320 -1.03 -15.90 6.50
CA LEU A 320 -1.15 -16.86 5.39
C LEU A 320 -2.05 -18.05 5.76
N ASP A 321 -1.93 -18.52 6.99
CA ASP A 321 -2.75 -19.62 7.50
C ASP A 321 -4.21 -19.18 7.73
N ARG A 322 -4.40 -18.05 8.41
CA ARG A 322 -5.73 -17.48 8.73
C ARG A 322 -6.59 -17.22 7.49
N CYS A 323 -5.98 -16.71 6.40
CA CYS A 323 -6.70 -16.49 5.15
C CYS A 323 -6.81 -17.74 4.28
N GLY A 324 -6.17 -18.85 4.67
CA GLY A 324 -6.20 -20.13 3.97
C GLY A 324 -5.30 -20.21 2.73
N LEU A 325 -4.36 -19.28 2.55
CA LEU A 325 -3.34 -19.34 1.50
C LEU A 325 -2.24 -20.36 1.82
N LEU A 326 -1.86 -20.53 3.10
CA LEU A 326 -0.75 -21.39 3.51
C LEU A 326 -0.91 -22.84 3.03
N PRO A 327 -2.06 -23.52 3.22
CA PRO A 327 -2.22 -24.89 2.75
C PRO A 327 -2.18 -25.04 1.22
N LEU A 328 -2.47 -23.97 0.47
CA LEU A 328 -2.41 -23.98 -0.99
C LEU A 328 -0.99 -23.80 -1.54
N ILE A 329 -0.16 -22.99 -0.85
CA ILE A 329 1.19 -22.66 -1.33
C ILE A 329 2.29 -23.47 -0.64
N PHE A 330 2.05 -23.92 0.59
CA PHE A 330 3.02 -24.67 1.39
C PHE A 330 2.33 -25.68 2.32
N PRO A 331 1.67 -26.73 1.74
CA PRO A 331 0.89 -27.71 2.50
C PRO A 331 1.70 -28.48 3.53
N GLU A 332 2.99 -28.75 3.25
CA GLU A 332 3.85 -29.49 4.19
C GLU A 332 4.09 -28.70 5.49
N PHE A 333 4.19 -27.37 5.40
CA PHE A 333 4.35 -26.52 6.58
C PHE A 333 3.02 -26.37 7.33
N SER A 334 1.91 -26.25 6.62
CA SER A 334 0.56 -26.23 7.21
C SER A 334 0.26 -27.53 7.97
N ALA A 335 0.78 -28.68 7.50
CA ALA A 335 0.62 -29.98 8.16
C ALA A 335 1.31 -30.09 9.53
N LEU A 336 2.18 -29.14 9.91
CA LEU A 336 2.79 -29.09 11.25
C LEU A 336 1.80 -28.71 12.35
N GLN A 337 0.64 -28.18 11.98
CA GLN A 337 -0.39 -27.74 12.93
C GLN A 337 -1.09 -28.90 13.61
N GLY A 338 -1.59 -28.61 14.79
CA GLY A 338 -2.40 -29.52 15.56
C GLY A 338 -1.63 -30.27 16.66
N VAL A 339 -2.40 -30.61 17.67
CA VAL A 339 -1.91 -31.31 18.85
C VAL A 339 -2.75 -32.56 19.06
N ASP A 340 -2.13 -33.74 18.88
CA ASP A 340 -2.81 -34.99 19.23
C ASP A 340 -2.63 -35.31 20.72
N VAL A 341 -3.72 -35.67 21.35
CA VAL A 341 -3.72 -36.13 22.75
C VAL A 341 -4.04 -37.60 22.81
N LYS A 342 -3.15 -38.40 23.42
CA LYS A 342 -3.39 -39.80 23.63
C LYS A 342 -2.97 -40.20 25.06
N ASN A 343 -3.86 -40.88 25.81
CA ASN A 343 -3.64 -41.28 27.20
C ASN A 343 -3.20 -40.08 28.09
N GLY A 344 -3.80 -38.91 27.92
CA GLY A 344 -3.45 -37.70 28.68
C GLY A 344 -2.12 -37.04 28.32
N ARG A 345 -1.39 -37.55 27.33
CA ARG A 345 -0.12 -36.98 26.85
C ARG A 345 -0.33 -36.31 25.52
N ALA A 346 -0.02 -35.02 25.50
CA ALA A 346 -0.02 -34.19 24.29
C ALA A 346 1.40 -33.98 23.76
N HIS A 347 1.59 -33.73 22.49
CA HIS A 347 2.82 -33.15 21.97
C HIS A 347 2.67 -31.65 21.80
N LYS A 348 3.79 -30.94 21.65
CA LYS A 348 3.81 -29.52 21.33
C LYS A 348 3.27 -29.30 19.91
N ASP A 349 2.53 -28.23 19.68
CA ASP A 349 2.19 -27.80 18.34
C ASP A 349 3.46 -27.37 17.59
N ASN A 350 3.79 -28.13 16.54
CA ASN A 350 5.05 -27.95 15.84
C ASN A 350 5.04 -26.71 14.94
N PHE A 351 3.88 -26.26 14.48
CA PHE A 351 3.74 -25.05 13.65
C PHE A 351 4.14 -23.81 14.47
N TYR A 352 3.48 -23.57 15.59
CA TYR A 352 3.78 -22.42 16.45
C TYR A 352 5.18 -22.50 17.06
N HIS A 353 5.64 -23.72 17.39
CA HIS A 353 7.02 -23.93 17.83
C HIS A 353 8.03 -23.47 16.76
N THR A 354 7.85 -23.90 15.51
CA THR A 354 8.75 -23.56 14.43
C THR A 354 8.75 -22.06 14.18
N LEU A 355 7.57 -21.40 14.21
CA LEU A 355 7.47 -19.96 14.06
C LEU A 355 8.20 -19.19 15.17
N GLU A 356 8.11 -19.65 16.42
CA GLU A 356 8.86 -19.07 17.55
C GLU A 356 10.38 -19.20 17.33
N VAL A 357 10.86 -20.34 16.85
CA VAL A 357 12.28 -20.55 16.55
C VAL A 357 12.74 -19.65 15.41
N VAL A 358 11.91 -19.48 14.36
CA VAL A 358 12.20 -18.57 13.24
C VAL A 358 12.25 -17.11 13.71
N ASP A 359 11.35 -16.67 14.56
CA ASP A 359 11.39 -15.30 15.12
C ASP A 359 12.64 -15.09 15.99
N ASN A 360 13.08 -16.12 16.70
CA ASN A 360 14.30 -16.03 17.50
C ASN A 360 15.55 -15.90 16.63
N ILE A 361 15.69 -16.71 15.58
CA ILE A 361 16.84 -16.62 14.67
C ILE A 361 16.83 -15.30 13.89
N SER A 362 15.66 -14.75 13.59
CA SER A 362 15.51 -13.49 12.86
C SER A 362 16.13 -12.29 13.57
N LYS A 363 16.29 -12.35 14.91
CA LYS A 363 16.96 -11.32 15.70
C LYS A 363 18.49 -11.35 15.55
N HIS A 364 19.05 -12.43 15.02
CA HIS A 364 20.49 -12.68 15.01
C HIS A 364 21.09 -12.73 13.60
N THR A 365 20.29 -12.93 12.55
CA THR A 365 20.80 -13.04 11.19
C THR A 365 19.77 -12.67 10.14
N ASP A 366 20.24 -12.04 9.05
CA ASP A 366 19.50 -11.79 7.83
C ASP A 366 19.82 -12.80 6.72
N ASN A 367 20.54 -13.89 7.05
CA ASN A 367 20.83 -14.95 6.10
C ASN A 367 19.56 -15.72 5.76
N LEU A 368 19.06 -15.56 4.54
CA LEU A 368 17.83 -16.19 4.06
C LEU A 368 17.86 -17.72 4.20
N TRP A 369 18.98 -18.34 3.83
CA TRP A 369 19.09 -19.80 3.84
C TRP A 369 19.09 -20.38 5.25
N LEU A 370 19.68 -19.67 6.21
CA LEU A 370 19.64 -20.07 7.62
C LEU A 370 18.21 -19.94 8.18
N ARG A 371 17.48 -18.89 7.82
CA ARG A 371 16.06 -18.75 8.19
C ARG A 371 15.20 -19.85 7.55
N TRP A 372 15.44 -20.19 6.27
CA TRP A 372 14.79 -21.34 5.63
C TRP A 372 15.12 -22.68 6.30
N ALA A 373 16.40 -22.93 6.61
CA ALA A 373 16.79 -24.14 7.34
C ALA A 373 16.06 -24.25 8.68
N THR A 374 15.92 -23.13 9.38
CA THR A 374 15.17 -23.05 10.64
C THR A 374 13.67 -23.31 10.42
N LEU A 375 13.05 -22.75 9.38
CA LEU A 375 11.64 -22.99 9.06
C LEU A 375 11.38 -24.47 8.71
N LEU A 376 12.34 -25.14 8.09
CA LEU A 376 12.20 -26.52 7.60
C LEU A 376 12.68 -27.58 8.58
N HIS A 377 13.31 -27.23 9.72
CA HIS A 377 13.97 -28.19 10.61
C HIS A 377 13.06 -29.31 11.11
N ASP A 378 11.78 -29.02 11.28
CA ASP A 378 10.77 -29.94 11.79
C ASP A 378 9.76 -30.43 10.74
N ILE A 379 9.95 -30.09 9.47
CA ILE A 379 8.97 -30.33 8.38
C ILE A 379 8.62 -31.83 8.21
N GLY A 380 9.49 -32.72 8.62
CA GLY A 380 9.29 -34.18 8.58
C GLY A 380 8.46 -34.76 9.73
N LYS A 381 8.21 -33.99 10.80
CA LYS A 381 7.52 -34.51 12.01
C LYS A 381 6.14 -35.10 11.73
N PRO A 382 5.25 -34.51 10.92
CA PRO A 382 3.93 -35.08 10.67
C PRO A 382 3.97 -36.48 10.07
N LYS A 383 4.94 -36.77 9.20
CA LYS A 383 5.11 -38.08 8.52
C LYS A 383 5.82 -39.10 9.36
N THR A 384 6.61 -38.71 10.37
CA THR A 384 7.45 -39.59 11.19
C THR A 384 6.88 -39.81 12.59
N LYS A 385 5.77 -39.15 12.92
CA LYS A 385 5.08 -39.18 14.19
C LYS A 385 4.50 -40.59 14.48
N ARG A 386 4.83 -41.17 15.63
CA ARG A 386 4.31 -42.45 16.12
C ARG A 386 4.00 -42.37 17.60
N TRP A 387 3.02 -43.18 18.02
CA TRP A 387 2.71 -43.35 19.43
C TRP A 387 3.32 -44.62 19.97
N GLU A 388 4.14 -44.53 21.02
CA GLU A 388 4.69 -45.65 21.74
C GLU A 388 4.10 -45.72 23.16
N PRO A 389 3.46 -46.85 23.58
CA PRO A 389 2.67 -46.89 24.81
C PRO A 389 3.45 -46.53 26.08
N ARG A 390 4.76 -46.79 26.15
CA ARG A 390 5.62 -46.54 27.32
C ARG A 390 6.27 -45.15 27.28
N ILE A 391 6.52 -44.61 26.09
CA ILE A 391 7.30 -43.39 25.88
C ILE A 391 6.38 -42.18 25.60
N GLY A 392 5.31 -42.40 24.85
CA GLY A 392 4.42 -41.35 24.35
C GLY A 392 4.64 -41.09 22.87
N TRP A 393 4.51 -39.85 22.46
CA TRP A 393 4.74 -39.42 21.07
C TRP A 393 6.23 -39.45 20.74
N THR A 394 6.59 -40.14 19.66
CA THR A 394 7.95 -40.22 19.11
C THR A 394 7.98 -39.83 17.64
N PHE A 395 9.14 -39.41 17.15
CA PHE A 395 9.34 -38.95 15.77
C PHE A 395 10.51 -39.76 15.18
N HIS A 396 10.19 -40.91 14.59
CA HIS A 396 11.20 -41.82 14.05
C HIS A 396 11.87 -41.27 12.79
N ASN A 397 13.16 -41.54 12.64
CA ASN A 397 13.99 -41.18 11.49
C ASN A 397 14.24 -39.67 11.28
N LEU A 398 13.85 -38.82 12.20
CA LEU A 398 14.22 -37.38 12.12
C LEU A 398 15.72 -37.17 12.25
N SER A 399 16.41 -38.03 13.00
CA SER A 399 17.87 -37.97 13.15
C SER A 399 18.64 -38.26 11.87
N LEU A 400 18.03 -38.86 10.86
CA LEU A 400 18.64 -39.08 9.54
C LEU A 400 18.61 -37.82 8.64
N ILE A 401 17.84 -36.83 9.01
CA ILE A 401 17.81 -35.54 8.29
C ILE A 401 19.03 -34.67 8.61
N HIS A 402 19.73 -35.00 9.71
CA HIS A 402 20.94 -34.29 10.14
C HIS A 402 22.25 -34.81 9.47
N ILE A 403 22.10 -35.67 8.51
CA ILE A 403 23.21 -36.14 7.66
C ILE A 403 23.12 -35.46 6.30
#